data_24ee1d47914f1dfea8703189fc87a7f0
#
_entry.id   24ee1d47914f1dfea8703189fc87a7f0
#
_cell.length_a   1.000
_cell.length_b   1.000
_cell.length_c   1.000
_cell.angle_alpha   90.00
_cell.angle_beta   90.00
_cell.angle_gamma   90.00
#
_symmetry.space_group_name_H-M   'P 1'
#
loop_
_entity.id
_entity.type
_entity.pdbx_description
1 polymer ?
#
loop_
_entity_poly.entity_id
_entity_poly.type
_entity_poly.pdbx_seq_one_letter_code
_entity_poly.pdbx_strand_id
1 'polypeptide(L)'
;VRSSAASDVYKRQQMGQHIKVSTWPYAFRGFYGYRNFCIEGEDGEIFAEANSVWVFMDTEKMRPARVSERMQEVYIPEIRDEIPGEWADRKISLPDEAVQKSVEKEPVRVSRFYIDTNHHMNNGKYILVAEEYLPEQVFVCGLRAEYRKAAMLGDMLYPVVTMEEKQITVTLADEKGASYAIICFQIQKKERQS
;
A
#
# COMPACT_ATOMS: atom_id res chain seq x y z
N VAL A 1 -7.10 9.76 5.48
CA VAL A 1 -6.14 8.91 6.20
C VAL A 1 -4.91 8.77 5.34
N ARG A 2 -3.74 9.19 5.83
CA ARG A 2 -2.47 8.88 5.19
C ARG A 2 -1.98 7.56 5.77
N SER A 3 -1.81 6.55 4.94
CA SER A 3 -1.25 5.27 5.36
C SER A 3 -0.12 4.84 4.43
N SER A 4 0.77 4.03 4.92
CA SER A 4 1.74 3.30 4.13
C SER A 4 1.65 1.83 4.52
N ALA A 5 1.77 0.95 3.55
CA ALA A 5 1.80 -0.48 3.76
C ALA A 5 2.99 -1.08 3.00
N ALA A 6 3.62 -2.07 3.60
CA ALA A 6 4.56 -2.96 2.95
C ALA A 6 4.05 -4.39 3.14
N SER A 7 4.10 -5.20 2.12
CA SER A 7 3.73 -6.61 2.18
C SER A 7 4.73 -7.46 1.41
N ASP A 8 5.04 -8.61 1.97
CA ASP A 8 5.80 -9.67 1.33
C ASP A 8 4.84 -10.79 0.95
N VAL A 9 4.98 -11.31 -0.27
CA VAL A 9 4.19 -12.43 -0.79
C VAL A 9 5.12 -13.63 -0.94
N TYR A 10 4.93 -14.63 -0.09
CA TYR A 10 5.79 -15.81 -0.04
C TYR A 10 5.32 -16.90 -1.00
N LYS A 11 4.01 -17.04 -1.18
CA LYS A 11 3.41 -18.08 -2.02
C LYS A 11 2.05 -17.67 -2.56
N ARG A 12 1.71 -18.13 -3.78
CA ARG A 12 0.37 -17.91 -4.34
C ARG A 12 -0.62 -18.97 -3.87
N GLN A 13 -1.81 -18.54 -3.52
CA GLN A 13 -2.94 -19.39 -3.19
C GLN A 13 -3.52 -20.02 -4.47
N GLN A 14 -4.17 -21.18 -4.32
CA GLN A 14 -4.94 -21.82 -5.38
C GLN A 14 -6.43 -21.46 -5.24
N MET A 15 -7.14 -21.43 -6.37
CA MET A 15 -8.59 -21.20 -6.35
C MET A 15 -9.28 -22.31 -5.56
N GLY A 16 -10.16 -21.94 -4.62
CA GLY A 16 -10.87 -22.88 -3.74
C GLY A 16 -10.11 -23.21 -2.46
N GLN A 17 -8.88 -22.72 -2.28
CA GLN A 17 -8.14 -22.90 -1.03
C GLN A 17 -8.73 -22.02 0.07
N HIS A 18 -8.92 -22.60 1.26
CA HIS A 18 -9.31 -21.84 2.43
C HIS A 18 -8.11 -21.05 2.97
N ILE A 19 -8.36 -19.78 3.25
CA ILE A 19 -7.34 -18.89 3.82
C ILE A 19 -7.90 -18.20 5.06
N LYS A 20 -7.03 -17.92 6.01
CA LYS A 20 -7.33 -17.09 7.17
C LYS A 20 -6.63 -15.75 7.02
N VAL A 21 -7.40 -14.67 7.10
CA VAL A 21 -6.88 -13.30 7.09
C VAL A 21 -6.95 -12.74 8.49
N SER A 22 -5.82 -12.37 9.04
CA SER A 22 -5.68 -11.82 10.38
C SER A 22 -5.12 -10.40 10.34
N THR A 23 -5.56 -9.56 11.28
CA THR A 23 -5.02 -8.21 11.45
C THR A 23 -5.05 -7.82 12.92
N TRP A 24 -4.02 -7.13 13.41
CA TRP A 24 -3.95 -6.66 14.79
C TRP A 24 -3.11 -5.40 14.91
N PRO A 25 -3.45 -4.48 15.84
CA PRO A 25 -2.57 -3.39 16.19
C PRO A 25 -1.39 -3.92 16.99
N TYR A 26 -0.21 -3.31 16.83
CA TYR A 26 0.95 -3.66 17.64
C TYR A 26 1.55 -2.46 18.39
N ALA A 27 1.29 -1.23 17.95
CA ALA A 27 1.76 -0.03 18.65
C ALA A 27 0.91 1.21 18.34
N PHE A 28 0.97 2.16 19.25
CA PHE A 28 0.52 3.54 19.05
C PHE A 28 1.62 4.51 19.48
N ARG A 29 1.98 5.47 18.60
CA ARG A 29 3.04 6.45 18.90
C ARG A 29 2.61 7.84 18.40
N GLY A 30 2.28 8.74 19.32
CA GLY A 30 1.80 10.08 18.98
C GLY A 30 0.47 10.06 18.24
N PHE A 31 0.46 10.40 16.96
CA PHE A 31 -0.70 10.34 16.09
C PHE A 31 -0.65 9.18 15.09
N TYR A 32 0.27 8.23 15.28
CA TYR A 32 0.39 7.03 14.46
C TYR A 32 -0.17 5.81 15.18
N GLY A 33 -0.92 5.00 14.44
CA GLY A 33 -1.26 3.63 14.78
C GLY A 33 -0.54 2.68 13.84
N TYR A 34 -0.03 1.60 14.38
CA TYR A 34 0.73 0.57 13.66
C TYR A 34 -0.06 -0.73 13.69
N ARG A 35 -0.18 -1.39 12.55
CA ARG A 35 -1.01 -2.58 12.41
C ARG A 35 -0.36 -3.58 11.46
N ASN A 36 -0.39 -4.84 11.85
CA ASN A 36 0.01 -5.97 11.03
C ASN A 36 -1.18 -6.62 10.35
N PHE A 37 -0.89 -7.31 9.26
CA PHE A 37 -1.80 -8.18 8.53
C PHE A 37 -1.06 -9.46 8.18
N CYS A 38 -1.78 -10.59 8.20
CA CYS A 38 -1.27 -11.88 7.81
C CYS A 38 -2.32 -12.64 7.02
N ILE A 39 -1.90 -13.30 5.96
CA ILE A 39 -2.70 -14.28 5.22
C ILE A 39 -2.01 -15.63 5.38
N GLU A 40 -2.74 -16.61 5.93
CA GLU A 40 -2.24 -17.95 6.19
C GLU A 40 -3.20 -19.03 5.67
N GLY A 41 -2.69 -20.21 5.34
CA GLY A 41 -3.46 -21.39 5.02
C GLY A 41 -3.99 -22.09 6.28
N GLU A 42 -4.82 -23.11 6.08
CA GLU A 42 -5.37 -23.93 7.18
C GLU A 42 -4.28 -24.70 7.94
N ASP A 43 -3.19 -25.01 7.29
CA ASP A 43 -2.01 -25.70 7.84
C ASP A 43 -1.03 -24.75 8.56
N GLY A 44 -1.35 -23.45 8.62
CA GLY A 44 -0.49 -22.41 9.19
C GLY A 44 0.63 -21.93 8.25
N GLU A 45 0.63 -22.35 6.97
CA GLU A 45 1.57 -21.81 5.98
C GLU A 45 1.28 -20.31 5.73
N ILE A 46 2.29 -19.46 5.88
CA ILE A 46 2.19 -18.03 5.64
C ILE A 46 2.26 -17.74 4.14
N PHE A 47 1.24 -17.09 3.61
CA PHE A 47 1.19 -16.68 2.20
C PHE A 47 1.63 -15.24 2.01
N ALA A 48 1.24 -14.36 2.92
CA ALA A 48 1.64 -12.96 2.87
C ALA A 48 1.59 -12.33 4.26
N GLU A 49 2.51 -11.42 4.50
CA GLU A 49 2.54 -10.58 5.69
C GLU A 49 2.63 -9.11 5.28
N ALA A 50 2.03 -8.23 6.07
CA ALA A 50 2.11 -6.80 5.82
C ALA A 50 2.15 -6.00 7.12
N ASN A 51 2.88 -4.89 7.07
CA ASN A 51 2.92 -3.88 8.10
C ASN A 51 2.30 -2.58 7.56
N SER A 52 1.54 -1.87 8.37
CA SER A 52 0.95 -0.60 7.97
C SER A 52 1.03 0.45 9.06
N VAL A 53 1.18 1.70 8.63
CA VAL A 53 1.19 2.87 9.50
C VAL A 53 0.03 3.77 9.15
N TRP A 54 -0.81 4.06 10.12
CA TRP A 54 -2.02 4.87 9.99
C TRP A 54 -1.86 6.19 10.74
N VAL A 55 -2.37 7.27 10.16
CA VAL A 55 -2.41 8.58 10.82
C VAL A 55 -3.80 8.82 11.36
N PHE A 56 -3.91 9.06 12.67
CA PHE A 56 -5.16 9.49 13.27
C PHE A 56 -5.41 10.95 12.92
N MET A 57 -6.61 11.25 12.42
CA MET A 57 -7.02 12.57 11.98
C MET A 57 -8.21 13.06 12.80
N ASP A 58 -8.12 14.29 13.28
CA ASP A 58 -9.27 15.06 13.74
C ASP A 58 -10.05 15.49 12.49
N THR A 59 -11.23 14.92 12.29
CA THR A 59 -12.04 15.15 11.08
C THR A 59 -12.72 16.52 11.09
N GLU A 60 -12.88 17.17 12.24
CA GLU A 60 -13.42 18.54 12.32
C GLU A 60 -12.33 19.55 11.97
N LYS A 61 -11.11 19.36 12.48
CA LYS A 61 -9.98 20.28 12.27
C LYS A 61 -9.11 19.92 11.08
N MET A 62 -9.40 18.79 10.43
CA MET A 62 -8.63 18.26 9.27
C MET A 62 -7.11 18.19 9.49
N ARG A 63 -6.69 17.83 10.70
CA ARG A 63 -5.28 17.74 11.10
C ARG A 63 -4.98 16.46 11.88
N PRO A 64 -3.72 15.99 11.90
CA PRO A 64 -3.32 14.86 12.74
C PRO A 64 -3.63 15.12 14.22
N ALA A 65 -4.21 14.13 14.89
CA ALA A 65 -4.54 14.15 16.30
C ALA A 65 -3.81 13.02 17.05
N ARG A 66 -3.40 13.30 18.28
CA ARG A 66 -2.81 12.24 19.12
C ARG A 66 -3.86 11.20 19.46
N VAL A 67 -3.45 9.95 19.42
CA VAL A 67 -4.27 8.83 19.90
C VAL A 67 -4.41 8.99 21.41
N SER A 68 -5.65 9.22 21.88
CA SER A 68 -5.91 9.38 23.32
C SER A 68 -5.74 8.05 24.06
N GLU A 69 -5.45 8.11 25.36
CA GLU A 69 -5.38 6.92 26.21
C GLU A 69 -6.68 6.10 26.14
N ARG A 70 -7.83 6.75 26.19
CA ARG A 70 -9.13 6.10 26.04
C ARG A 70 -9.30 5.34 24.70
N MET A 71 -8.76 5.87 23.62
CA MET A 71 -8.77 5.17 22.33
C MET A 71 -7.82 3.97 22.35
N GLN A 72 -6.65 4.11 22.99
CA GLN A 72 -5.70 3.01 23.12
C GLN A 72 -6.29 1.86 23.97
N GLU A 73 -6.97 2.19 25.07
CA GLU A 73 -7.62 1.22 25.97
C GLU A 73 -8.57 0.28 25.23
N VAL A 74 -9.30 0.77 24.23
CA VAL A 74 -10.19 -0.05 23.39
C VAL A 74 -9.44 -1.12 22.62
N TYR A 75 -8.20 -0.84 22.22
CA TYR A 75 -7.39 -1.74 21.41
C TYR A 75 -6.42 -2.62 22.24
N ILE A 76 -6.20 -2.32 23.53
CA ILE A 76 -5.30 -3.08 24.40
C ILE A 76 -5.55 -4.60 24.34
N PRO A 77 -6.80 -5.09 24.36
CA PRO A 77 -7.06 -6.54 24.30
C PRO A 77 -6.65 -7.18 22.96
N GLU A 78 -6.49 -6.39 21.92
CA GLU A 78 -6.17 -6.86 20.56
C GLU A 78 -4.69 -6.64 20.20
N ILE A 79 -3.92 -5.92 21.03
CA ILE A 79 -2.50 -5.64 20.78
C ILE A 79 -1.73 -6.96 20.88
N ARG A 80 -0.94 -7.24 19.84
CA ARG A 80 -0.01 -8.36 19.78
C ARG A 80 1.36 -7.85 19.33
N ASP A 81 2.34 -8.74 19.36
CA ASP A 81 3.69 -8.43 18.91
C ASP A 81 3.71 -8.05 17.42
N GLU A 82 4.67 -7.19 17.09
CA GLU A 82 5.00 -6.86 15.72
C GLU A 82 5.50 -8.10 14.98
N ILE A 83 5.08 -8.29 13.72
CA ILE A 83 5.65 -9.33 12.87
C ILE A 83 7.14 -9.04 12.70
N PRO A 84 8.03 -10.00 13.04
CA PRO A 84 9.46 -9.83 12.89
C PRO A 84 9.84 -9.57 11.41
N GLY A 85 10.76 -8.65 11.18
CA GLY A 85 11.25 -8.38 9.83
C GLY A 85 11.90 -7.00 9.71
N GLU A 86 12.59 -6.78 8.61
CA GLU A 86 13.11 -5.46 8.23
C GLU A 86 12.06 -4.72 7.41
N TRP A 87 11.23 -3.94 8.09
CA TRP A 87 10.24 -3.11 7.41
C TRP A 87 10.89 -1.83 6.90
N ALA A 88 10.72 -1.58 5.62
CA ALA A 88 11.27 -0.39 4.98
C ALA A 88 10.62 0.90 5.53
N ASP A 89 11.34 2.01 5.39
CA ASP A 89 10.86 3.33 5.80
C ASP A 89 9.48 3.66 5.25
N ARG A 90 8.68 4.39 6.02
CA ARG A 90 7.33 4.80 5.62
C ARG A 90 7.29 5.59 4.30
N LYS A 91 8.33 6.37 4.03
CA LYS A 91 8.42 7.16 2.79
C LYS A 91 9.07 6.34 1.68
N ILE A 92 8.52 6.45 0.49
CA ILE A 92 9.12 5.90 -0.73
C ILE A 92 9.86 7.03 -1.43
N SER A 93 11.19 6.86 -1.57
CA SER A 93 12.04 7.79 -2.29
C SER A 93 12.59 7.09 -3.54
N LEU A 94 12.61 7.79 -4.65
CA LEU A 94 13.25 7.33 -5.88
C LEU A 94 14.60 8.03 -6.03
N PRO A 95 15.66 7.33 -6.43
CA PRO A 95 16.92 7.95 -6.81
C PRO A 95 16.73 8.88 -8.01
N ASP A 96 17.46 9.99 -8.06
CA ASP A 96 17.36 10.98 -9.15
C ASP A 96 17.58 10.34 -10.53
N GLU A 97 18.54 9.41 -10.63
CA GLU A 97 18.82 8.65 -11.86
C GLU A 97 17.64 7.79 -12.32
N ALA A 98 16.86 7.25 -11.39
CA ALA A 98 15.65 6.47 -11.70
C ALA A 98 14.52 7.41 -12.14
N VAL A 99 14.38 8.58 -11.53
CA VAL A 99 13.40 9.60 -11.92
C VAL A 99 13.62 10.08 -13.34
N GLN A 100 14.87 10.29 -13.77
CA GLN A 100 15.20 10.69 -15.14
C GLN A 100 14.79 9.68 -16.21
N LYS A 101 14.63 8.40 -15.85
CA LYS A 101 14.21 7.30 -16.74
C LYS A 101 12.71 7.00 -16.65
N SER A 102 11.99 7.79 -15.91
CA SER A 102 10.55 7.58 -15.70
C SER A 102 9.76 7.90 -16.97
N VAL A 103 8.68 7.16 -17.17
CA VAL A 103 7.80 7.31 -18.33
C VAL A 103 6.42 7.72 -17.86
N GLU A 104 5.93 8.84 -18.37
CA GLU A 104 4.56 9.28 -18.18
C GLU A 104 3.60 8.38 -18.97
N LYS A 105 2.43 8.14 -18.43
CA LYS A 105 1.36 7.34 -19.03
C LYS A 105 0.09 8.16 -19.16
N GLU A 106 -0.85 7.65 -19.97
CA GLU A 106 -2.15 8.29 -20.16
C GLU A 106 -2.88 8.51 -18.82
N PRO A 107 -3.47 9.70 -18.62
CA PRO A 107 -4.16 10.00 -17.37
C PRO A 107 -5.38 9.11 -17.15
N VAL A 108 -5.61 8.73 -15.91
CA VAL A 108 -6.74 7.89 -15.49
C VAL A 108 -7.72 8.73 -14.68
N ARG A 109 -8.99 8.79 -15.12
CA ARG A 109 -10.04 9.48 -14.38
C ARG A 109 -10.55 8.64 -13.23
N VAL A 110 -10.62 9.22 -12.03
CA VAL A 110 -11.23 8.59 -10.85
C VAL A 110 -12.75 8.47 -11.07
N SER A 111 -13.22 7.25 -11.30
CA SER A 111 -14.63 6.91 -11.51
C SER A 111 -15.30 6.48 -10.20
N ARG A 112 -16.63 6.33 -10.23
CA ARG A 112 -17.41 5.84 -9.06
C ARG A 112 -16.94 4.49 -8.53
N PHE A 113 -16.46 3.61 -9.41
CA PHE A 113 -15.96 2.28 -9.06
C PHE A 113 -14.77 2.33 -8.09
N TYR A 114 -14.03 3.44 -8.08
CA TYR A 114 -12.86 3.61 -7.21
C TYR A 114 -13.20 4.19 -5.83
N ILE A 115 -14.38 4.78 -5.67
CA ILE A 115 -14.76 5.54 -4.47
C ILE A 115 -15.34 4.63 -3.40
N ASP A 116 -14.87 4.81 -2.18
CA ASP A 116 -15.36 4.12 -0.98
C ASP A 116 -16.42 4.93 -0.20
N THR A 117 -16.84 4.40 0.94
CA THR A 117 -17.84 5.03 1.83
C THR A 117 -17.36 6.35 2.46
N ASN A 118 -16.05 6.63 2.43
CA ASN A 118 -15.49 7.90 2.89
C ASN A 118 -15.47 8.97 1.78
N HIS A 119 -16.08 8.67 0.62
CA HIS A 119 -16.08 9.53 -0.57
C HIS A 119 -14.70 9.80 -1.17
N HIS A 120 -13.70 8.98 -0.86
CA HIS A 120 -12.36 9.03 -1.43
C HIS A 120 -12.08 7.78 -2.26
N MET A 121 -11.09 7.86 -3.14
CA MET A 121 -10.58 6.67 -3.82
C MET A 121 -10.04 5.67 -2.78
N ASN A 122 -10.56 4.45 -2.81
CA ASN A 122 -10.14 3.38 -1.91
C ASN A 122 -8.66 3.04 -2.10
N ASN A 123 -7.93 2.81 -1.00
CA ASN A 123 -6.49 2.56 -1.03
C ASN A 123 -6.09 1.40 -1.96
N GLY A 124 -6.85 0.30 -1.95
CA GLY A 124 -6.59 -0.84 -2.84
C GLY A 124 -6.77 -0.51 -4.32
N LYS A 125 -7.59 0.50 -4.65
CA LYS A 125 -7.80 0.90 -6.05
C LYS A 125 -6.59 1.61 -6.66
N TYR A 126 -5.79 2.34 -5.86
CA TYR A 126 -4.52 2.88 -6.34
C TYR A 126 -3.55 1.76 -6.74
N ILE A 127 -3.54 0.66 -5.97
CA ILE A 127 -2.69 -0.50 -6.27
C ILE A 127 -3.14 -1.14 -7.58
N LEU A 128 -4.46 -1.37 -7.78
CA LEU A 128 -5.00 -1.93 -9.01
C LEU A 128 -4.69 -1.06 -10.24
N VAL A 129 -4.81 0.26 -10.12
CA VAL A 129 -4.43 1.18 -11.22
C VAL A 129 -2.92 1.10 -11.50
N ALA A 130 -2.09 1.01 -10.47
CA ALA A 130 -0.65 0.90 -10.65
C ALA A 130 -0.23 -0.44 -11.26
N GLU A 131 -0.94 -1.54 -10.95
CA GLU A 131 -0.69 -2.88 -11.46
C GLU A 131 -0.85 -2.98 -12.98
N GLU A 132 -1.72 -2.16 -13.60
CA GLU A 132 -1.92 -2.09 -15.05
C GLU A 132 -0.64 -1.74 -15.84
N TYR A 133 0.36 -1.17 -15.16
CA TYR A 133 1.64 -0.79 -15.77
C TYR A 133 2.75 -1.83 -15.59
N LEU A 134 2.44 -2.96 -14.96
CA LEU A 134 3.42 -4.06 -14.80
C LEU A 134 3.52 -4.88 -16.08
N PRO A 135 4.74 -5.25 -16.51
CA PRO A 135 4.91 -6.21 -17.59
C PRO A 135 4.35 -7.59 -17.25
N GLU A 136 3.76 -8.28 -18.21
CA GLU A 136 3.21 -9.64 -18.03
C GLU A 136 4.25 -10.69 -17.54
N GLN A 137 5.52 -10.43 -17.83
CA GLN A 137 6.62 -11.37 -17.56
C GLN A 137 7.20 -11.24 -16.15
N VAL A 138 6.62 -10.40 -15.30
CA VAL A 138 7.09 -10.24 -13.93
C VAL A 138 6.20 -10.96 -12.93
N PHE A 139 6.80 -11.36 -11.82
CA PHE A 139 6.13 -11.84 -10.62
C PHE A 139 6.35 -10.82 -9.50
N VAL A 140 5.27 -10.36 -8.88
CA VAL A 140 5.34 -9.46 -7.73
C VAL A 140 5.59 -10.31 -6.48
N CYS A 141 6.71 -10.08 -5.80
CA CYS A 141 7.08 -10.76 -4.55
C CYS A 141 6.96 -9.84 -3.32
N GLY A 142 6.83 -8.53 -3.52
CA GLY A 142 6.61 -7.58 -2.45
C GLY A 142 5.97 -6.30 -2.96
N LEU A 143 5.30 -5.58 -2.07
CA LEU A 143 4.61 -4.34 -2.39
C LEU A 143 4.75 -3.33 -1.25
N ARG A 144 5.04 -2.08 -1.63
CA ARG A 144 4.97 -0.93 -0.73
C ARG A 144 4.04 0.12 -1.32
N ALA A 145 3.21 0.72 -0.48
CA ALA A 145 2.34 1.81 -0.90
C ALA A 145 2.44 2.98 0.10
N GLU A 146 2.67 4.17 -0.42
CA GLU A 146 2.62 5.43 0.34
C GLU A 146 1.46 6.28 -0.18
N TYR A 147 0.47 6.54 0.66
CA TYR A 147 -0.68 7.40 0.35
C TYR A 147 -0.43 8.80 0.92
N ARG A 148 -0.42 9.81 0.04
CA ARG A 148 -0.08 11.21 0.40
C ARG A 148 -1.27 12.14 0.40
N LYS A 149 -2.19 11.95 -0.55
CA LYS A 149 -3.37 12.78 -0.77
C LYS A 149 -4.53 11.89 -1.21
N ALA A 150 -5.72 12.15 -0.72
CA ALA A 150 -6.91 11.44 -1.19
C ALA A 150 -7.34 11.99 -2.56
N ALA A 151 -7.59 11.09 -3.52
CA ALA A 151 -8.22 11.45 -4.78
C ALA A 151 -9.74 11.34 -4.66
N MET A 152 -10.43 12.29 -5.27
CA MET A 152 -11.88 12.43 -5.25
C MET A 152 -12.50 11.96 -6.57
N LEU A 153 -13.80 11.75 -6.56
CA LEU A 153 -14.54 11.45 -7.79
C LEU A 153 -14.31 12.55 -8.84
N GLY A 154 -13.85 12.14 -10.01
CA GLY A 154 -13.60 13.05 -11.14
C GLY A 154 -12.18 13.58 -11.23
N ASP A 155 -11.35 13.41 -10.19
CA ASP A 155 -9.93 13.75 -10.26
C ASP A 155 -9.23 12.96 -11.38
N MET A 156 -8.13 13.52 -11.89
CA MET A 156 -7.26 12.87 -12.85
C MET A 156 -5.98 12.41 -12.18
N LEU A 157 -5.66 11.15 -12.38
CA LEU A 157 -4.40 10.55 -11.96
C LEU A 157 -3.46 10.57 -13.17
N TYR A 158 -2.27 11.14 -13.00
CA TYR A 158 -1.21 11.16 -14.00
C TYR A 158 -0.15 10.15 -13.59
N PRO A 159 -0.14 8.94 -14.18
CA PRO A 159 0.78 7.90 -13.77
C PRO A 159 2.17 8.16 -14.34
N VAL A 160 3.19 8.03 -13.50
CA VAL A 160 4.61 8.07 -13.87
C VAL A 160 5.24 6.77 -13.44
N VAL A 161 5.78 6.02 -14.40
CA VAL A 161 6.33 4.68 -14.19
C VAL A 161 7.84 4.72 -14.23
N THR A 162 8.47 4.25 -13.17
CA THR A 162 9.91 4.10 -13.05
C THR A 162 10.25 2.62 -12.98
N MET A 163 11.03 2.14 -13.95
CA MET A 163 11.44 0.73 -14.01
C MET A 163 12.90 0.57 -13.63
N GLU A 164 13.15 -0.30 -12.65
CA GLU A 164 14.47 -0.73 -12.21
C GLU A 164 14.56 -2.27 -12.33
N GLU A 165 15.73 -2.84 -12.13
CA GLU A 165 15.96 -4.27 -12.36
C GLU A 165 15.07 -5.19 -11.50
N LYS A 166 14.88 -4.82 -10.23
CA LYS A 166 14.14 -5.62 -9.24
C LYS A 166 12.89 -4.91 -8.68
N GLN A 167 12.58 -3.74 -9.23
CA GLN A 167 11.53 -2.89 -8.70
C GLN A 167 10.85 -2.10 -9.82
N ILE A 168 9.54 -1.97 -9.74
CA ILE A 168 8.77 -1.04 -10.56
C ILE A 168 8.01 -0.11 -9.61
N THR A 169 8.19 1.19 -9.79
CA THR A 169 7.48 2.19 -9.00
C THR A 169 6.53 2.99 -9.88
N VAL A 170 5.27 3.06 -9.46
CA VAL A 170 4.24 3.86 -10.11
C VAL A 170 3.84 5.00 -9.19
N THR A 171 4.11 6.21 -9.60
CA THR A 171 3.64 7.42 -8.94
C THR A 171 2.36 7.88 -9.61
N LEU A 172 1.26 7.95 -8.85
CA LEU A 172 0.00 8.50 -9.29
C LEU A 172 -0.12 9.93 -8.77
N ALA A 173 0.06 10.91 -9.64
CA ALA A 173 0.12 12.33 -9.28
C ALA A 173 -1.07 13.12 -9.84
N ASP A 174 -1.27 14.34 -9.38
CA ASP A 174 -2.15 15.31 -10.05
C ASP A 174 -1.41 16.03 -11.20
N GLU A 175 -2.10 16.86 -11.95
CA GLU A 175 -1.54 17.63 -13.08
C GLU A 175 -0.37 18.55 -12.72
N LYS A 176 -0.19 18.86 -11.41
CA LYS A 176 0.90 19.68 -10.88
C LYS A 176 2.06 18.84 -10.36
N GLY A 177 1.99 17.52 -10.51
CA GLY A 177 2.99 16.59 -10.03
C GLY A 177 2.91 16.24 -8.53
N ALA A 178 1.88 16.71 -7.81
CA ALA A 178 1.69 16.33 -6.41
C ALA A 178 1.10 14.93 -6.31
N SER A 179 1.82 14.02 -5.69
CA SER A 179 1.44 12.61 -5.62
C SER A 179 0.20 12.38 -4.76
N TYR A 180 -0.77 11.63 -5.28
CA TYR A 180 -1.83 10.98 -4.51
C TYR A 180 -1.28 9.75 -3.80
N ALA A 181 -0.61 8.88 -4.55
CA ALA A 181 0.01 7.67 -4.02
C ALA A 181 1.28 7.33 -4.79
N ILE A 182 2.19 6.62 -4.12
CA ILE A 182 3.36 6.00 -4.73
C ILE A 182 3.29 4.51 -4.41
N ILE A 183 3.29 3.67 -5.43
CA ILE A 183 3.21 2.22 -5.32
C ILE A 183 4.52 1.64 -5.86
N CYS A 184 5.23 0.90 -5.03
CA CYS A 184 6.47 0.25 -5.38
C CYS A 184 6.28 -1.27 -5.32
N PHE A 185 6.43 -1.93 -6.45
CA PHE A 185 6.38 -3.38 -6.61
C PHE A 185 7.81 -3.93 -6.61
N GLN A 186 8.10 -4.84 -5.70
CA GLN A 186 9.29 -5.68 -5.79
C GLN A 186 8.96 -6.83 -6.73
N ILE A 187 9.82 -7.04 -7.74
CA ILE A 187 9.54 -7.97 -8.82
C ILE A 187 10.67 -8.99 -9.00
N GLN A 188 10.26 -10.16 -9.49
CA GLN A 188 11.14 -11.18 -10.02
C GLN A 188 10.73 -11.48 -11.47
N LYS A 189 11.69 -11.77 -12.34
CA LYS A 189 11.37 -12.26 -13.69
C LYS A 189 10.81 -13.67 -13.59
N LYS A 190 9.71 -13.93 -14.29
CA LYS A 190 9.22 -15.30 -14.46
C LYS A 190 10.30 -16.11 -15.19
N GLU A 191 10.79 -17.18 -14.58
CA GLU A 191 11.61 -18.13 -15.31
C GLU A 191 10.77 -18.68 -16.46
N ARG A 192 11.31 -18.64 -17.68
CA ARG A 192 10.69 -19.32 -18.82
C ARG A 192 10.66 -20.80 -18.49
N GLN A 193 9.47 -21.34 -18.24
CA GLN A 193 9.29 -22.78 -18.29
C GLN A 193 9.57 -23.19 -19.74
N SER A 194 10.74 -23.79 -19.94
CA SER A 194 11.17 -24.42 -21.20
C SER A 194 10.44 -25.73 -21.43
#